data_dc5a61fb60b85213c587749c2e02739c
#
_entry.id   dc5a61fb60b85213c587749c2e02739c
#
_cell.length_a   1.000
_cell.length_b   1.000
_cell.length_c   1.000
_cell.angle_alpha   90.00
_cell.angle_beta   90.00
_cell.angle_gamma   90.00
#
_symmetry.space_group_name_H-M   'P 1'
#
loop_
_entity.id
_entity.type
_entity.pdbx_description
1 polymer ?
#
loop_
_entity_poly.entity_id
_entity_poly.type
_entity_poly.pdbx_seq_one_letter_code
_entity_poly.pdbx_strand_id
1 'polypeptide(L)'
;MKKSKLYEIQDVAIQIANTLATMLQVDVEIIDSAHMRVAATGHFACRVNQSNVGDGHAYRDTLETGKKMFIDNPGQNPYCVGCKEIDTCDALLEVSAPIIVDDRIEGAIGMTCYKEDREQFMAEHLQESMFFLEQMCMLVAGKIKERTNLQKHLSASRMLHAMMGMVDKGVLILDQEGKLLEYNGIAAKELKLDPGIVGQHVNIILTGDVMMEKREYKVVIGSTVTTVVGWEEHFEDSDDAYGLVLVFDSIRYYRDQVYNMAYHVVPHDIRYIIGHSEYTVRIKKEINQAAAHNGPVLIEGEEGTGKKTIGTAIWKASQRAEKPFVYFNCASVEEGLLEERLFGATGQDKTGMGSDYQGTMGVMEMANDGILYLDEIDEMPMFYQAKLEQFLDEKYIQRKGSFQKIPVNVRLICATKKNLLRLTEKNKFRKPLYYSICINRITAYPLRKRKEDIPELVNFYIDQFTQRYRIYYRQIDEETLQFLCSCNWKGNITELEKTIEYMVNALPEDGVMDMKTVPQELFGMTDEESQIMTLEQLEQREIRRAIRKFGDSKKGKEQAAEALGIGIATLYRKLDKMT
;
A
#
# COMPACT_ATOMS: atom_id res chain seq x y z
N MET A 1 -28.86 -35.99 -6.66
CA MET A 1 -27.97 -37.11 -6.36
C MET A 1 -26.59 -36.82 -6.97
N LYS A 2 -25.50 -37.02 -6.21
CA LYS A 2 -24.13 -36.87 -6.73
C LYS A 2 -23.90 -38.07 -7.66
N LYS A 3 -23.55 -37.83 -8.92
CA LYS A 3 -23.23 -38.91 -9.85
C LYS A 3 -22.03 -39.69 -9.33
N SER A 4 -22.04 -41.02 -9.45
CA SER A 4 -20.91 -41.86 -9.06
C SER A 4 -19.70 -41.62 -9.96
N LYS A 5 -18.51 -41.99 -9.49
CA LYS A 5 -17.28 -41.83 -10.28
C LYS A 5 -17.31 -42.70 -11.56
N LEU A 6 -17.99 -43.84 -11.50
CA LEU A 6 -18.18 -44.70 -12.65
C LEU A 6 -19.04 -44.01 -13.73
N TYR A 7 -20.00 -43.19 -13.32
CA TYR A 7 -20.84 -42.41 -14.23
C TYR A 7 -20.07 -41.32 -14.98
N GLU A 8 -18.97 -40.84 -14.41
CA GLU A 8 -18.11 -39.86 -15.07
C GLU A 8 -17.33 -40.39 -16.27
N ILE A 9 -17.25 -41.73 -16.38
CA ILE A 9 -16.62 -42.46 -17.49
C ILE A 9 -17.64 -43.38 -18.20
N GLN A 10 -18.91 -43.00 -18.21
CA GLN A 10 -20.01 -43.81 -18.77
C GLN A 10 -19.77 -44.20 -20.23
N ASP A 11 -19.22 -43.33 -21.04
CA ASP A 11 -18.83 -43.56 -22.44
C ASP A 11 -17.84 -44.72 -22.57
N VAL A 12 -16.83 -44.75 -21.72
CA VAL A 12 -15.84 -45.83 -21.65
C VAL A 12 -16.48 -47.14 -21.14
N ALA A 13 -17.34 -47.05 -20.11
CA ALA A 13 -18.06 -48.20 -19.57
C ALA A 13 -18.97 -48.84 -20.64
N ILE A 14 -19.70 -48.06 -21.42
CA ILE A 14 -20.53 -48.52 -22.53
C ILE A 14 -19.67 -49.20 -23.61
N GLN A 15 -18.51 -48.63 -23.94
CA GLN A 15 -17.62 -49.24 -24.93
C GLN A 15 -17.07 -50.59 -24.47
N ILE A 16 -16.69 -50.70 -23.18
CA ILE A 16 -16.20 -51.94 -22.58
C ILE A 16 -17.32 -52.98 -22.55
N ALA A 17 -18.53 -52.61 -22.11
CA ALA A 17 -19.68 -53.52 -22.10
C ALA A 17 -19.99 -54.10 -23.50
N ASN A 18 -20.02 -53.24 -24.52
CA ASN A 18 -20.25 -53.66 -25.91
C ASN A 18 -19.13 -54.56 -26.44
N THR A 19 -17.87 -54.28 -26.08
CA THR A 19 -16.73 -55.10 -26.47
C THR A 19 -16.83 -56.49 -25.86
N LEU A 20 -17.07 -56.56 -24.55
CA LEU A 20 -17.28 -57.83 -23.83
C LEU A 20 -18.43 -58.61 -24.41
N ALA A 21 -19.57 -57.96 -24.61
CA ALA A 21 -20.77 -58.63 -25.17
C ALA A 21 -20.54 -59.21 -26.58
N THR A 22 -19.80 -58.49 -27.41
CA THR A 22 -19.48 -58.90 -28.78
C THR A 22 -18.50 -60.07 -28.80
N MET A 23 -17.44 -59.98 -27.97
CA MET A 23 -16.40 -61.04 -27.92
C MET A 23 -16.89 -62.34 -27.34
N LEU A 24 -17.64 -62.29 -26.23
CA LEU A 24 -18.08 -63.49 -25.50
C LEU A 24 -19.49 -63.92 -25.87
N GLN A 25 -20.24 -63.13 -26.62
CA GLN A 25 -21.63 -63.30 -27.00
C GLN A 25 -22.57 -63.54 -25.79
N VAL A 26 -22.37 -62.73 -24.75
CA VAL A 26 -23.13 -62.70 -23.49
C VAL A 26 -23.69 -61.28 -23.27
N ASP A 27 -24.70 -61.19 -22.44
CA ASP A 27 -25.15 -59.84 -22.01
C ASP A 27 -24.27 -59.33 -20.88
N VAL A 28 -23.95 -58.04 -20.91
CA VAL A 28 -23.05 -57.38 -19.95
C VAL A 28 -23.75 -56.21 -19.30
N GLU A 29 -23.67 -56.16 -17.99
CA GLU A 29 -24.08 -54.99 -17.18
C GLU A 29 -22.91 -54.44 -16.41
N ILE A 30 -22.84 -53.11 -16.34
CA ILE A 30 -21.92 -52.39 -15.47
C ILE A 30 -22.77 -51.49 -14.57
N ILE A 31 -22.70 -51.74 -13.27
CA ILE A 31 -23.47 -51.01 -12.26
C ILE A 31 -22.54 -50.27 -11.29
N ASP A 32 -23.00 -49.15 -10.78
CA ASP A 32 -22.27 -48.41 -9.78
C ASP A 32 -22.58 -48.84 -8.34
N SER A 33 -21.83 -48.34 -7.38
CA SER A 33 -22.04 -48.63 -5.95
C SER A 33 -23.39 -48.13 -5.39
N ALA A 34 -24.15 -47.34 -6.16
CA ALA A 34 -25.50 -46.90 -5.82
C ALA A 34 -26.58 -47.73 -6.55
N HIS A 35 -26.20 -48.88 -7.10
CA HIS A 35 -27.06 -49.77 -7.85
C HIS A 35 -27.69 -49.16 -9.12
N MET A 36 -27.01 -48.21 -9.77
CA MET A 36 -27.44 -47.66 -11.04
C MET A 36 -26.73 -48.35 -12.20
N ARG A 37 -27.46 -48.72 -13.24
CA ARG A 37 -26.90 -49.29 -14.48
C ARG A 37 -26.19 -48.17 -15.26
N VAL A 38 -24.86 -48.20 -15.28
CA VAL A 38 -24.04 -47.22 -16.00
C VAL A 38 -23.89 -47.63 -17.47
N ALA A 39 -23.75 -48.93 -17.72
CA ALA A 39 -23.74 -49.51 -19.07
C ALA A 39 -24.44 -50.87 -19.05
N ALA A 40 -25.09 -51.23 -20.16
CA ALA A 40 -25.72 -52.55 -20.33
C ALA A 40 -25.87 -52.90 -21.81
N THR A 41 -25.90 -54.21 -22.09
CA THR A 41 -26.13 -54.77 -23.44
C THR A 41 -27.29 -55.76 -23.42
N GLY A 42 -27.73 -56.27 -24.59
CA GLY A 42 -28.73 -57.26 -24.73
C GLY A 42 -30.06 -56.97 -24.02
N HIS A 43 -30.52 -57.85 -23.17
CA HIS A 43 -31.78 -57.73 -22.42
C HIS A 43 -31.86 -56.49 -21.52
N PHE A 44 -30.74 -55.98 -21.06
CA PHE A 44 -30.69 -54.84 -20.16
C PHE A 44 -30.37 -53.51 -20.86
N ALA A 45 -30.14 -53.50 -22.17
CA ALA A 45 -29.75 -52.31 -22.93
C ALA A 45 -30.73 -51.12 -22.79
N CYS A 46 -32.04 -51.41 -22.71
CA CYS A 46 -33.07 -50.37 -22.52
C CYS A 46 -33.19 -49.88 -21.07
N ARG A 47 -32.49 -50.48 -20.11
CA ARG A 47 -32.53 -50.13 -18.68
C ARG A 47 -31.29 -49.33 -18.22
N VAL A 48 -30.44 -48.87 -19.12
CA VAL A 48 -29.30 -47.99 -18.79
C VAL A 48 -29.82 -46.70 -18.14
N ASN A 49 -29.13 -46.22 -17.12
CA ASN A 49 -29.52 -45.10 -16.25
C ASN A 49 -30.74 -45.41 -15.33
N GLN A 50 -31.13 -46.66 -15.17
CA GLN A 50 -32.14 -47.08 -14.22
C GLN A 50 -31.51 -47.88 -13.07
N SER A 51 -32.17 -47.86 -11.91
CA SER A 51 -31.72 -48.64 -10.75
C SER A 51 -31.99 -50.14 -10.98
N ASN A 52 -31.05 -50.99 -10.55
CA ASN A 52 -31.22 -52.42 -10.53
C ASN A 52 -31.67 -52.93 -9.16
N VAL A 53 -32.10 -52.07 -8.24
CA VAL A 53 -32.61 -52.46 -6.92
C VAL A 53 -33.85 -53.33 -7.07
N GLY A 54 -33.71 -54.58 -6.66
CA GLY A 54 -34.74 -55.62 -6.78
C GLY A 54 -34.62 -56.51 -8.02
N ASP A 55 -33.73 -56.22 -8.96
CA ASP A 55 -33.35 -57.00 -10.10
C ASP A 55 -31.85 -57.37 -9.92
N GLY A 56 -31.47 -58.66 -10.12
CA GLY A 56 -30.06 -59.05 -10.08
C GLY A 56 -29.42 -59.02 -8.67
N HIS A 57 -29.79 -59.99 -7.84
CA HIS A 57 -29.25 -60.12 -6.48
C HIS A 57 -27.73 -60.42 -6.44
N ALA A 58 -27.19 -61.07 -7.50
CA ALA A 58 -25.75 -61.31 -7.61
C ALA A 58 -24.90 -60.02 -7.47
N TYR A 59 -25.35 -58.89 -8.04
CA TYR A 59 -24.63 -57.64 -7.96
C TYR A 59 -24.63 -57.04 -6.55
N ARG A 60 -25.70 -57.25 -5.78
CA ARG A 60 -25.76 -56.76 -4.39
C ARG A 60 -24.67 -57.41 -3.56
N ASP A 61 -24.54 -58.73 -3.63
CA ASP A 61 -23.53 -59.47 -2.88
C ASP A 61 -22.11 -59.11 -3.33
N THR A 62 -21.89 -58.90 -4.64
CA THR A 62 -20.61 -58.46 -5.19
C THR A 62 -20.26 -57.04 -4.68
N LEU A 63 -21.22 -56.11 -4.63
CA LEU A 63 -21.01 -54.75 -4.13
C LEU A 63 -20.84 -54.69 -2.61
N GLU A 64 -21.55 -55.57 -1.85
CA GLU A 64 -21.46 -55.60 -0.39
C GLU A 64 -20.19 -56.30 0.10
N THR A 65 -19.82 -57.43 -0.54
CA THR A 65 -18.70 -58.28 -0.07
C THR A 65 -17.37 -57.99 -0.75
N GLY A 66 -17.39 -57.35 -1.92
CA GLY A 66 -16.20 -57.15 -2.76
C GLY A 66 -15.66 -58.44 -3.38
N LYS A 67 -16.45 -59.51 -3.36
CA LYS A 67 -16.07 -60.82 -3.92
C LYS A 67 -16.72 -61.02 -5.26
N LYS A 68 -16.04 -61.76 -6.12
CA LYS A 68 -16.61 -62.23 -7.36
C LYS A 68 -17.67 -63.30 -7.08
N MET A 69 -18.74 -63.27 -7.85
CA MET A 69 -19.86 -64.19 -7.73
C MET A 69 -20.00 -64.97 -9.01
N PHE A 70 -20.41 -66.26 -8.83
CA PHE A 70 -20.78 -67.14 -9.89
C PHE A 70 -22.12 -67.75 -9.50
N ILE A 71 -23.11 -67.66 -10.36
CA ILE A 71 -24.44 -68.17 -10.14
C ILE A 71 -24.79 -69.12 -11.32
N ASP A 72 -24.92 -70.37 -11.02
CA ASP A 72 -25.39 -71.36 -11.92
C ASP A 72 -26.93 -71.48 -11.82
N ASN A 73 -27.63 -71.58 -12.96
CA ASN A 73 -29.09 -71.57 -13.04
C ASN A 73 -29.76 -70.45 -12.21
N PRO A 74 -29.52 -69.10 -12.57
CA PRO A 74 -30.21 -68.04 -11.92
C PRO A 74 -31.71 -68.29 -11.82
N GLY A 75 -32.50 -67.94 -11.02
CA GLY A 75 -33.92 -68.29 -10.87
C GLY A 75 -34.19 -69.56 -10.03
N GLN A 76 -33.27 -70.51 -10.00
CA GLN A 76 -33.32 -71.65 -9.11
C GLN A 76 -32.30 -71.65 -7.99
N ASN A 77 -31.34 -70.70 -8.08
CA ASN A 77 -30.25 -70.56 -7.12
C ASN A 77 -30.69 -69.83 -5.85
N PRO A 78 -30.27 -70.31 -4.65
CA PRO A 78 -30.58 -69.62 -3.38
C PRO A 78 -30.23 -68.10 -3.33
N TYR A 79 -29.23 -67.67 -4.09
CA TYR A 79 -28.87 -66.26 -4.20
C TYR A 79 -29.91 -65.37 -4.91
N CYS A 80 -30.83 -65.99 -5.67
CA CYS A 80 -31.89 -65.30 -6.39
C CYS A 80 -33.18 -65.12 -5.57
N VAL A 81 -33.21 -65.57 -4.34
CA VAL A 81 -34.39 -65.42 -3.46
C VAL A 81 -34.65 -63.93 -3.19
N GLY A 82 -35.85 -63.49 -3.60
CA GLY A 82 -36.27 -62.05 -3.48
C GLY A 82 -36.05 -61.24 -4.75
N CYS A 83 -35.51 -61.82 -5.82
CA CYS A 83 -35.46 -61.16 -7.12
C CYS A 83 -36.88 -61.04 -7.70
N LYS A 84 -37.23 -59.87 -8.24
CA LYS A 84 -38.55 -59.57 -8.83
C LYS A 84 -38.80 -60.39 -10.12
N GLU A 85 -37.75 -60.79 -10.81
CA GLU A 85 -37.78 -61.49 -12.08
C GLU A 85 -37.53 -62.99 -11.89
N ILE A 86 -37.56 -63.51 -10.66
CA ILE A 86 -37.22 -64.91 -10.35
C ILE A 86 -38.10 -65.92 -11.14
N ASP A 87 -39.40 -65.63 -11.24
CA ASP A 87 -40.38 -66.55 -11.92
C ASP A 87 -40.32 -66.46 -13.45
N THR A 88 -39.66 -65.42 -13.99
CA THR A 88 -39.53 -65.17 -15.44
C THR A 88 -38.08 -65.18 -15.89
N CYS A 89 -37.16 -65.57 -15.02
CA CYS A 89 -35.75 -65.61 -15.29
C CYS A 89 -35.39 -66.73 -16.26
N ASP A 90 -34.88 -66.37 -17.42
CA ASP A 90 -34.41 -67.25 -18.48
C ASP A 90 -32.87 -67.27 -18.60
N ALA A 91 -32.20 -66.67 -17.67
CA ALA A 91 -30.74 -66.69 -17.56
C ALA A 91 -30.26 -68.07 -17.14
N LEU A 92 -29.24 -68.58 -17.82
CA LEU A 92 -28.67 -69.93 -17.57
C LEU A 92 -27.44 -69.83 -16.65
N LEU A 93 -26.68 -68.74 -16.78
CA LEU A 93 -25.49 -68.56 -15.97
C LEU A 93 -25.20 -67.02 -15.80
N GLU A 94 -24.80 -66.62 -14.60
CA GLU A 94 -24.39 -65.20 -14.29
C GLU A 94 -23.06 -65.19 -13.54
N VAL A 95 -22.16 -64.31 -13.96
CA VAL A 95 -20.90 -64.07 -13.27
C VAL A 95 -20.75 -62.56 -13.03
N SER A 96 -20.24 -62.20 -11.87
CA SER A 96 -19.97 -60.80 -11.57
C SER A 96 -18.65 -60.58 -10.80
N ALA A 97 -18.00 -59.45 -11.02
CA ALA A 97 -16.78 -59.06 -10.34
C ALA A 97 -16.82 -57.57 -9.95
N PRO A 98 -16.23 -57.19 -8.80
CA PRO A 98 -16.25 -55.83 -8.31
C PRO A 98 -15.22 -54.96 -9.03
N ILE A 99 -15.57 -53.69 -9.24
CA ILE A 99 -14.66 -52.62 -9.67
C ILE A 99 -14.15 -51.94 -8.41
N ILE A 100 -12.88 -52.16 -8.06
CA ILE A 100 -12.27 -51.64 -6.83
C ILE A 100 -11.26 -50.52 -7.19
N VAL A 101 -11.42 -49.36 -6.59
CA VAL A 101 -10.52 -48.20 -6.74
C VAL A 101 -10.10 -47.75 -5.34
N ASP A 102 -8.78 -47.74 -5.06
CA ASP A 102 -8.21 -47.31 -3.78
C ASP A 102 -8.96 -47.97 -2.57
N ASP A 103 -9.13 -49.30 -2.59
CA ASP A 103 -9.81 -50.13 -1.58
C ASP A 103 -11.32 -49.82 -1.39
N ARG A 104 -11.93 -49.16 -2.35
CA ARG A 104 -13.38 -48.89 -2.34
C ARG A 104 -14.04 -49.53 -3.55
N ILE A 105 -15.19 -50.14 -3.32
CA ILE A 105 -16.01 -50.72 -4.40
C ILE A 105 -16.79 -49.56 -5.04
N GLU A 106 -16.45 -49.23 -6.28
CA GLU A 106 -17.10 -48.17 -7.06
C GLU A 106 -18.21 -48.73 -7.96
N GLY A 107 -18.23 -50.02 -8.16
CA GLY A 107 -19.24 -50.70 -8.98
C GLY A 107 -18.95 -52.19 -9.19
N ALA A 108 -19.67 -52.80 -10.10
CA ALA A 108 -19.45 -54.19 -10.52
C ALA A 108 -19.71 -54.35 -12.03
N ILE A 109 -19.01 -55.30 -12.64
CA ILE A 109 -19.31 -55.77 -14.00
C ILE A 109 -19.89 -57.19 -13.88
N GLY A 110 -21.03 -57.44 -14.55
CA GLY A 110 -21.61 -58.72 -14.66
C GLY A 110 -21.80 -59.16 -16.11
N MET A 111 -21.77 -60.47 -16.31
CA MET A 111 -22.03 -61.15 -17.59
C MET A 111 -23.09 -62.23 -17.39
N THR A 112 -24.10 -62.20 -18.22
CA THR A 112 -25.24 -63.10 -18.14
C THR A 112 -25.39 -63.90 -19.45
N CYS A 113 -25.52 -65.17 -19.35
CA CYS A 113 -25.75 -66.10 -20.49
C CYS A 113 -27.20 -66.48 -20.59
N TYR A 114 -27.77 -66.42 -21.81
CA TYR A 114 -29.13 -66.80 -22.16
C TYR A 114 -29.18 -67.92 -23.22
N LYS A 115 -28.01 -68.44 -23.67
CA LYS A 115 -27.90 -69.48 -24.69
C LYS A 115 -27.11 -70.65 -24.14
N GLU A 116 -27.61 -71.85 -24.34
CA GLU A 116 -27.00 -73.10 -23.85
C GLU A 116 -25.56 -73.31 -24.33
N ASP A 117 -25.26 -72.99 -25.59
CA ASP A 117 -23.90 -73.11 -26.14
C ASP A 117 -22.90 -72.18 -25.47
N ARG A 118 -23.35 -71.03 -24.97
CA ARG A 118 -22.52 -70.07 -24.24
C ARG A 118 -22.40 -70.41 -22.77
N GLU A 119 -23.45 -70.87 -22.16
CA GLU A 119 -23.44 -71.42 -20.81
C GLU A 119 -22.39 -72.50 -20.68
N GLN A 120 -22.46 -73.57 -21.58
CA GLN A 120 -21.51 -74.66 -21.59
C GLN A 120 -20.05 -74.12 -21.78
N PHE A 121 -19.84 -73.22 -22.73
CA PHE A 121 -18.52 -72.62 -22.97
C PHE A 121 -17.99 -71.88 -21.73
N MET A 122 -18.81 -71.10 -21.09
CA MET A 122 -18.38 -70.32 -19.90
C MET A 122 -18.20 -71.24 -18.69
N ALA A 123 -19.00 -72.32 -18.53
CA ALA A 123 -18.83 -73.29 -17.47
C ALA A 123 -17.53 -74.09 -17.63
N GLU A 124 -17.21 -74.52 -18.85
CA GLU A 124 -15.97 -75.27 -19.17
C GLU A 124 -14.73 -74.37 -19.00
N HIS A 125 -14.83 -73.04 -19.27
CA HIS A 125 -13.75 -72.08 -19.20
C HIS A 125 -13.97 -71.01 -18.09
N LEU A 126 -14.56 -71.42 -16.98
CA LEU A 126 -14.95 -70.49 -15.90
C LEU A 126 -13.79 -69.68 -15.33
N GLN A 127 -12.66 -70.32 -15.11
CA GLN A 127 -11.50 -69.64 -14.54
C GLN A 127 -10.94 -68.53 -15.49
N GLU A 128 -10.86 -68.79 -16.79
CA GLU A 128 -10.43 -67.89 -17.81
C GLU A 128 -11.40 -66.70 -17.99
N SER A 129 -12.70 -67.01 -17.99
CA SER A 129 -13.76 -66.00 -18.10
C SER A 129 -13.80 -65.07 -16.89
N MET A 130 -13.65 -65.65 -15.68
CA MET A 130 -13.54 -64.83 -14.44
C MET A 130 -12.27 -64.00 -14.39
N PHE A 131 -11.14 -64.58 -14.82
CA PHE A 131 -9.88 -63.78 -14.93
C PHE A 131 -10.01 -62.63 -15.93
N PHE A 132 -10.63 -62.90 -17.08
CA PHE A 132 -10.86 -61.85 -18.08
C PHE A 132 -11.78 -60.75 -17.57
N LEU A 133 -12.84 -61.08 -16.84
CA LEU A 133 -13.74 -60.15 -16.19
C LEU A 133 -12.99 -59.28 -15.17
N GLU A 134 -12.12 -59.89 -14.35
CA GLU A 134 -11.27 -59.15 -13.40
C GLU A 134 -10.35 -58.17 -14.11
N GLN A 135 -9.72 -58.54 -15.24
CA GLN A 135 -8.89 -57.63 -16.03
C GLN A 135 -9.70 -56.45 -16.55
N MET A 136 -10.95 -56.67 -16.95
CA MET A 136 -11.84 -55.57 -17.38
C MET A 136 -12.23 -54.65 -16.21
N CYS A 137 -12.49 -55.23 -15.03
CA CYS A 137 -12.72 -54.45 -13.81
C CYS A 137 -11.51 -53.59 -13.46
N MET A 138 -10.27 -54.11 -13.56
CA MET A 138 -9.05 -53.37 -13.33
C MET A 138 -8.87 -52.22 -14.36
N LEU A 139 -9.20 -52.46 -15.62
CA LEU A 139 -9.13 -51.47 -16.68
C LEU A 139 -10.10 -50.29 -16.41
N VAL A 140 -11.34 -50.61 -16.02
CA VAL A 140 -12.33 -49.61 -15.64
C VAL A 140 -11.86 -48.84 -14.39
N ALA A 141 -11.34 -49.56 -13.38
CA ALA A 141 -10.79 -48.95 -12.17
C ALA A 141 -9.63 -47.96 -12.48
N GLY A 142 -8.73 -48.38 -13.40
CA GLY A 142 -7.64 -47.52 -13.89
C GLY A 142 -8.16 -46.22 -14.53
N LYS A 143 -9.21 -46.32 -15.35
CA LYS A 143 -9.82 -45.15 -15.99
C LYS A 143 -10.53 -44.21 -15.01
N ILE A 144 -11.17 -44.75 -13.98
CA ILE A 144 -11.74 -43.93 -12.88
C ILE A 144 -10.63 -43.19 -12.15
N LYS A 145 -9.51 -43.85 -11.84
CA LYS A 145 -8.37 -43.27 -11.15
C LYS A 145 -7.70 -42.13 -11.97
N GLU A 146 -7.49 -42.39 -13.25
CA GLU A 146 -6.96 -41.39 -14.20
C GLU A 146 -7.85 -40.11 -14.21
N ARG A 147 -9.15 -40.30 -14.36
CA ARG A 147 -10.13 -39.19 -14.38
C ARG A 147 -10.16 -38.42 -13.07
N THR A 148 -10.14 -39.11 -11.94
CA THR A 148 -10.13 -38.51 -10.60
C THR A 148 -8.85 -37.69 -10.35
N ASN A 149 -7.70 -38.21 -10.79
CA ASN A 149 -6.43 -37.48 -10.66
C ASN A 149 -6.42 -36.23 -11.51
N LEU A 150 -6.88 -36.30 -12.77
CA LEU A 150 -7.00 -35.14 -13.63
C LEU A 150 -7.88 -34.03 -13.00
N GLN A 151 -9.02 -34.43 -12.40
CA GLN A 151 -9.90 -33.47 -11.71
C GLN A 151 -9.23 -32.83 -10.48
N LYS A 152 -8.46 -33.63 -9.71
CA LYS A 152 -7.69 -33.13 -8.57
C LYS A 152 -6.66 -32.08 -9.03
N HIS A 153 -5.92 -32.36 -10.10
CA HIS A 153 -4.95 -31.45 -10.67
C HIS A 153 -5.59 -30.13 -11.15
N LEU A 154 -6.71 -30.22 -11.88
CA LEU A 154 -7.45 -29.04 -12.33
C LEU A 154 -7.99 -28.21 -11.15
N SER A 155 -8.45 -28.87 -10.09
CA SER A 155 -8.94 -28.18 -8.89
C SER A 155 -7.80 -27.51 -8.12
N ALA A 156 -6.64 -28.14 -8.00
CA ALA A 156 -5.44 -27.59 -7.38
C ALA A 156 -4.94 -26.36 -8.16
N SER A 157 -4.87 -26.46 -9.49
CA SER A 157 -4.49 -25.32 -10.35
C SER A 157 -5.46 -24.14 -10.20
N ARG A 158 -6.77 -24.38 -10.19
CA ARG A 158 -7.76 -23.32 -9.94
C ARG A 158 -7.62 -22.68 -8.56
N MET A 159 -7.31 -23.48 -7.53
CA MET A 159 -7.07 -22.98 -6.18
C MET A 159 -5.82 -22.12 -6.11
N LEU A 160 -4.73 -22.53 -6.76
CA LEU A 160 -3.49 -21.74 -6.86
C LEU A 160 -3.76 -20.40 -7.55
N HIS A 161 -4.46 -20.39 -8.68
CA HIS A 161 -4.85 -19.15 -9.37
C HIS A 161 -5.70 -18.22 -8.49
N ALA A 162 -6.66 -18.79 -7.75
CA ALA A 162 -7.48 -18.00 -6.82
C ALA A 162 -6.64 -17.42 -5.68
N MET A 163 -5.72 -18.20 -5.11
CA MET A 163 -4.79 -17.74 -4.06
C MET A 163 -3.86 -16.63 -4.58
N MET A 164 -3.29 -16.78 -5.77
CA MET A 164 -2.46 -15.75 -6.41
C MET A 164 -3.24 -14.45 -6.62
N GLY A 165 -4.54 -14.53 -6.93
CA GLY A 165 -5.41 -13.36 -7.07
C GLY A 165 -5.77 -12.67 -5.76
N MET A 166 -5.63 -13.35 -4.60
CA MET A 166 -5.88 -12.79 -3.26
C MET A 166 -4.65 -12.11 -2.65
N VAL A 167 -3.47 -12.33 -3.23
CA VAL A 167 -2.23 -11.70 -2.75
C VAL A 167 -2.15 -10.27 -3.27
N ASP A 168 -2.02 -9.29 -2.37
CA ASP A 168 -1.88 -7.87 -2.70
C ASP A 168 -0.50 -7.50 -3.27
N LYS A 169 0.19 -8.46 -3.88
CA LYS A 169 1.53 -8.31 -4.46
C LYS A 169 1.58 -8.91 -5.86
N GLY A 170 2.50 -8.41 -6.68
CA GLY A 170 2.81 -9.04 -7.95
C GLY A 170 3.45 -10.41 -7.72
N VAL A 171 3.01 -11.42 -8.45
CA VAL A 171 3.58 -12.77 -8.43
C VAL A 171 3.92 -13.16 -9.86
N LEU A 172 5.16 -13.59 -10.07
CA LEU A 172 5.64 -14.23 -11.29
C LEU A 172 6.14 -15.64 -10.96
N ILE A 173 5.79 -16.59 -11.79
CA ILE A 173 6.28 -17.97 -11.73
C ILE A 173 7.00 -18.29 -13.03
N LEU A 174 8.26 -18.67 -12.93
CA LEU A 174 9.12 -19.02 -14.06
C LEU A 174 9.47 -20.50 -14.01
N ASP A 175 9.73 -21.09 -15.17
CA ASP A 175 10.34 -22.42 -15.27
C ASP A 175 11.87 -22.38 -15.00
N GLN A 176 12.51 -23.54 -15.06
CA GLN A 176 13.95 -23.64 -14.86
C GLN A 176 14.77 -22.96 -15.96
N GLU A 177 14.19 -22.71 -17.12
CA GLU A 177 14.82 -21.98 -18.23
C GLU A 177 14.58 -20.45 -18.15
N GLY A 178 13.81 -19.98 -17.15
CA GLY A 178 13.46 -18.56 -16.99
C GLY A 178 12.31 -18.10 -17.87
N LYS A 179 11.48 -19.01 -18.40
CA LYS A 179 10.27 -18.66 -19.15
C LYS A 179 9.09 -18.46 -18.20
N LEU A 180 8.28 -17.47 -18.48
CA LEU A 180 7.09 -17.13 -17.68
C LEU A 180 6.03 -18.23 -17.82
N LEU A 181 5.70 -18.90 -16.73
CA LEU A 181 4.63 -19.88 -16.65
C LEU A 181 3.30 -19.25 -16.24
N GLU A 182 3.32 -18.47 -15.16
CA GLU A 182 2.11 -17.87 -14.59
C GLU A 182 2.41 -16.50 -13.98
N TYR A 183 1.38 -15.65 -13.90
CA TYR A 183 1.43 -14.36 -13.23
C TYR A 183 0.04 -13.95 -12.73
N ASN A 184 -0.03 -13.11 -11.70
CA ASN A 184 -1.31 -12.58 -11.21
C ASN A 184 -1.64 -11.20 -11.82
N GLY A 185 -2.87 -10.72 -11.57
CA GLY A 185 -3.37 -9.45 -12.10
C GLY A 185 -2.56 -8.22 -11.68
N ILE A 186 -1.93 -8.26 -10.49
CA ILE A 186 -1.07 -7.17 -10.00
C ILE A 186 0.25 -7.14 -10.78
N ALA A 187 0.87 -8.30 -11.00
CA ALA A 187 2.07 -8.40 -11.84
C ALA A 187 1.78 -7.91 -13.27
N ALA A 188 0.63 -8.28 -13.85
CA ALA A 188 0.21 -7.81 -15.16
C ALA A 188 0.16 -6.27 -15.23
N LYS A 189 -0.43 -5.64 -14.23
CA LYS A 189 -0.59 -4.18 -14.16
C LYS A 189 0.74 -3.46 -13.94
N GLU A 190 1.53 -3.91 -12.96
CA GLU A 190 2.79 -3.24 -12.57
C GLU A 190 3.88 -3.39 -13.63
N LEU A 191 3.98 -4.56 -14.26
CA LEU A 191 4.96 -4.84 -15.32
C LEU A 191 4.43 -4.53 -16.72
N LYS A 192 3.16 -4.13 -16.85
CA LYS A 192 2.47 -3.86 -18.13
C LYS A 192 2.55 -5.03 -19.11
N LEU A 193 2.19 -6.23 -18.61
CA LEU A 193 2.25 -7.46 -19.37
C LEU A 193 1.10 -7.55 -20.39
N ASP A 194 1.41 -7.95 -21.59
CA ASP A 194 0.41 -8.28 -22.61
C ASP A 194 -0.15 -9.70 -22.38
N PRO A 195 -1.41 -10.00 -22.76
CA PRO A 195 -2.03 -11.31 -22.54
C PRO A 195 -1.31 -12.51 -23.16
N GLY A 196 -0.40 -12.30 -24.12
CA GLY A 196 0.35 -13.35 -24.81
C GLY A 196 1.77 -13.58 -24.29
N ILE A 197 2.11 -13.07 -23.10
CA ILE A 197 3.48 -13.08 -22.57
C ILE A 197 3.93 -14.44 -22.01
N VAL A 198 2.97 -15.34 -21.68
CA VAL A 198 3.28 -16.67 -21.14
C VAL A 198 4.13 -17.45 -22.13
N GLY A 199 5.19 -18.09 -21.63
CA GLY A 199 6.20 -18.81 -22.43
C GLY A 199 7.37 -17.95 -22.93
N GLN A 200 7.32 -16.62 -22.72
CA GLN A 200 8.45 -15.75 -23.05
C GLN A 200 9.49 -15.74 -21.91
N HIS A 201 10.74 -15.49 -22.29
CA HIS A 201 11.85 -15.44 -21.34
C HIS A 201 11.81 -14.13 -20.53
N VAL A 202 11.87 -14.25 -19.20
CA VAL A 202 11.93 -13.15 -18.24
C VAL A 202 13.27 -13.21 -17.53
N ASN A 203 14.04 -12.11 -17.59
CA ASN A 203 15.30 -12.02 -16.88
C ASN A 203 15.12 -11.19 -15.60
N ILE A 204 15.40 -11.80 -14.45
CA ILE A 204 15.32 -11.17 -13.13
C ILE A 204 16.76 -10.91 -12.67
N ILE A 205 17.08 -9.64 -12.48
CA ILE A 205 18.43 -9.19 -12.11
C ILE A 205 18.37 -8.54 -10.74
N LEU A 206 19.06 -9.12 -9.77
CA LEU A 206 19.27 -8.51 -8.46
C LEU A 206 20.14 -7.26 -8.61
N THR A 207 19.66 -6.09 -8.14
CA THR A 207 20.41 -4.82 -8.23
C THR A 207 21.47 -4.66 -7.15
N GLY A 208 21.36 -5.42 -6.06
CA GLY A 208 22.19 -5.31 -4.86
C GLY A 208 21.65 -4.31 -3.83
N ASP A 209 20.58 -3.57 -4.16
CA ASP A 209 19.93 -2.65 -3.25
C ASP A 209 18.85 -3.37 -2.41
N VAL A 210 18.76 -2.99 -1.13
CA VAL A 210 17.76 -3.52 -0.19
C VAL A 210 16.91 -2.36 0.31
N MET A 211 15.58 -2.56 0.34
CA MET A 211 14.62 -1.58 0.80
C MET A 211 13.68 -2.21 1.83
N MET A 212 13.73 -1.74 3.09
CA MET A 212 12.92 -2.27 4.21
C MET A 212 13.01 -3.81 4.30
N GLU A 213 14.23 -4.35 4.36
CA GLU A 213 14.56 -5.78 4.43
C GLU A 213 14.22 -6.61 3.18
N LYS A 214 13.79 -5.98 2.09
CA LYS A 214 13.49 -6.65 0.82
C LYS A 214 14.49 -6.23 -0.26
N ARG A 215 14.75 -7.15 -1.17
CA ARG A 215 15.70 -6.94 -2.27
C ARG A 215 15.06 -6.21 -3.44
N GLU A 216 15.83 -5.37 -4.11
CA GLU A 216 15.43 -4.71 -5.35
C GLU A 216 15.84 -5.56 -6.56
N TYR A 217 14.89 -5.75 -7.47
CA TYR A 217 15.07 -6.52 -8.70
C TYR A 217 14.75 -5.68 -9.92
N LYS A 218 15.49 -5.87 -11.01
CA LYS A 218 15.11 -5.45 -12.35
C LYS A 218 14.50 -6.62 -13.09
N VAL A 219 13.24 -6.52 -13.43
CA VAL A 219 12.52 -7.49 -14.26
C VAL A 219 12.58 -7.00 -15.70
N VAL A 220 13.24 -7.78 -16.55
CA VAL A 220 13.45 -7.48 -17.98
C VAL A 220 12.61 -8.44 -18.82
N ILE A 221 11.69 -7.88 -19.60
CA ILE A 221 10.79 -8.63 -20.49
C ILE A 221 10.86 -7.98 -21.87
N GLY A 222 11.49 -8.65 -22.82
CA GLY A 222 11.76 -8.06 -24.13
C GLY A 222 12.59 -6.77 -24.01
N SER A 223 12.04 -5.64 -24.44
CA SER A 223 12.67 -4.31 -24.32
C SER A 223 12.28 -3.54 -23.07
N THR A 224 11.34 -4.06 -22.26
CA THR A 224 10.81 -3.37 -21.08
C THR A 224 11.63 -3.76 -19.84
N VAL A 225 12.10 -2.76 -19.09
CA VAL A 225 12.79 -2.94 -17.81
C VAL A 225 11.98 -2.27 -16.73
N THR A 226 11.54 -3.04 -15.74
CA THR A 226 10.78 -2.53 -14.59
C THR A 226 11.51 -2.88 -13.29
N THR A 227 11.68 -1.90 -12.41
CA THR A 227 12.26 -2.11 -11.08
C THR A 227 11.17 -2.42 -10.07
N VAL A 228 11.34 -3.50 -9.33
CA VAL A 228 10.41 -3.99 -8.30
C VAL A 228 11.17 -4.33 -7.02
N VAL A 229 10.46 -4.41 -5.90
CA VAL A 229 11.04 -4.75 -4.59
C VAL A 229 10.31 -5.96 -4.02
N GLY A 230 11.04 -7.00 -3.63
CA GLY A 230 10.41 -8.23 -3.18
C GLY A 230 11.39 -9.29 -2.68
N TRP A 231 11.01 -10.52 -2.87
CA TRP A 231 11.83 -11.70 -2.61
C TRP A 231 11.58 -12.75 -3.69
N GLU A 232 12.59 -13.58 -3.90
CA GLU A 232 12.56 -14.71 -4.81
C GLU A 232 12.73 -16.02 -4.04
N GLU A 233 12.09 -17.08 -4.52
CA GLU A 233 12.25 -18.44 -4.04
C GLU A 233 12.61 -19.32 -5.22
N HIS A 234 13.71 -20.10 -5.08
CA HIS A 234 14.20 -21.02 -6.10
C HIS A 234 13.80 -22.47 -5.78
N PHE A 235 13.35 -23.19 -6.77
CA PHE A 235 13.01 -24.62 -6.68
C PHE A 235 14.09 -25.43 -7.41
N GLU A 236 14.87 -26.21 -6.66
CA GLU A 236 16.04 -26.94 -7.18
C GLU A 236 15.73 -28.38 -7.58
N ASP A 237 14.51 -28.90 -7.33
CA ASP A 237 14.17 -30.29 -7.68
C ASP A 237 14.04 -30.44 -9.19
N SER A 238 14.79 -31.43 -9.75
CA SER A 238 14.89 -31.68 -11.18
C SER A 238 13.61 -32.19 -11.85
N ASP A 239 12.61 -32.58 -11.06
CA ASP A 239 11.30 -33.07 -11.53
C ASP A 239 10.21 -31.97 -11.51
N ASP A 240 10.49 -30.80 -10.93
CA ASP A 240 9.53 -29.70 -10.86
C ASP A 240 9.52 -28.85 -12.14
N ALA A 241 8.33 -28.59 -12.65
CA ALA A 241 8.11 -27.69 -13.78
C ALA A 241 8.42 -26.21 -13.42
N TYR A 242 8.59 -25.90 -12.14
CA TYR A 242 8.80 -24.57 -11.59
C TYR A 242 10.27 -24.35 -11.23
N GLY A 243 10.87 -23.24 -11.66
CA GLY A 243 12.26 -22.87 -11.35
C GLY A 243 12.36 -21.74 -10.35
N LEU A 244 11.52 -20.71 -10.48
CA LEU A 244 11.58 -19.52 -9.64
C LEU A 244 10.20 -18.90 -9.44
N VAL A 245 9.94 -18.45 -8.21
CA VAL A 245 8.80 -17.60 -7.87
C VAL A 245 9.31 -16.27 -7.37
N LEU A 246 8.94 -15.17 -8.04
CA LEU A 246 9.20 -13.80 -7.58
C LEU A 246 7.89 -13.21 -7.04
N VAL A 247 7.92 -12.78 -5.77
CA VAL A 247 6.82 -12.03 -5.14
C VAL A 247 7.30 -10.61 -4.88
N PHE A 248 6.60 -9.63 -5.43
CA PHE A 248 7.08 -8.24 -5.41
C PHE A 248 5.97 -7.21 -5.24
N ASP A 249 6.39 -6.06 -4.77
CA ASP A 249 5.63 -4.82 -4.79
C ASP A 249 6.25 -3.85 -5.81
N SER A 250 5.46 -2.92 -6.33
CA SER A 250 6.04 -1.85 -7.14
C SER A 250 6.93 -0.96 -6.28
N ILE A 251 8.00 -0.45 -6.86
CA ILE A 251 8.87 0.51 -6.18
C ILE A 251 8.08 1.77 -5.76
N ARG A 252 7.00 2.09 -6.48
CA ARG A 252 6.08 3.18 -6.14
C ARG A 252 5.37 2.94 -4.80
N TYR A 253 4.86 1.72 -4.56
CA TYR A 253 4.20 1.35 -3.31
C TYR A 253 5.13 1.52 -2.10
N TYR A 254 6.38 1.03 -2.21
CA TYR A 254 7.38 1.20 -1.15
C TYR A 254 7.73 2.66 -0.91
N ARG A 255 7.90 3.42 -1.96
CA ARG A 255 8.15 4.85 -1.87
C ARG A 255 7.04 5.58 -1.11
N ASP A 256 5.77 5.26 -1.41
CA ASP A 256 4.61 5.84 -0.75
C ASP A 256 4.53 5.43 0.73
N GLN A 257 4.92 4.20 1.08
CA GLN A 257 5.01 3.73 2.48
C GLN A 257 6.09 4.49 3.27
N VAL A 258 7.31 4.58 2.73
CA VAL A 258 8.42 5.32 3.35
C VAL A 258 8.06 6.80 3.48
N TYR A 259 7.44 7.38 2.46
CA TYR A 259 6.94 8.75 2.48
C TYR A 259 5.93 8.98 3.61
N ASN A 260 4.93 8.12 3.75
CA ASN A 260 3.90 8.25 4.78
C ASN A 260 4.46 8.10 6.20
N MET A 261 5.50 7.27 6.40
CA MET A 261 6.15 7.08 7.69
C MET A 261 7.08 8.24 8.07
N ALA A 262 7.85 8.78 7.12
CA ALA A 262 8.94 9.70 7.40
C ALA A 262 8.62 11.17 7.15
N TYR A 263 7.67 11.49 6.27
CA TYR A 263 7.49 12.85 5.73
C TYR A 263 6.04 13.32 5.75
N HIS A 264 5.26 12.91 6.76
CA HIS A 264 3.86 13.31 6.86
C HIS A 264 3.75 14.84 7.05
N VAL A 265 3.51 15.56 5.95
CA VAL A 265 3.23 17.00 5.97
C VAL A 265 1.72 17.20 5.97
N VAL A 266 1.19 17.86 7.00
CA VAL A 266 -0.21 18.28 7.01
C VAL A 266 -0.42 19.25 5.84
N PRO A 267 -1.28 18.91 4.87
CA PRO A 267 -1.49 19.79 3.72
C PRO A 267 -2.35 20.98 4.11
N HIS A 268 -1.84 22.18 3.90
CA HIS A 268 -2.59 23.41 4.03
C HIS A 268 -2.92 23.94 2.64
N ASP A 269 -4.16 24.25 2.36
CA ASP A 269 -4.58 24.92 1.13
C ASP A 269 -4.51 26.44 1.28
N ILE A 270 -4.87 27.18 0.23
CA ILE A 270 -4.80 28.64 0.21
C ILE A 270 -5.65 29.32 1.29
N ARG A 271 -6.64 28.63 1.86
CA ARG A 271 -7.50 29.13 2.95
C ARG A 271 -6.74 29.28 4.26
N TYR A 272 -5.64 28.55 4.44
CA TYR A 272 -4.75 28.68 5.60
C TYR A 272 -3.78 29.88 5.50
N ILE A 273 -3.80 30.61 4.39
CA ILE A 273 -3.11 31.91 4.27
C ILE A 273 -4.08 32.99 4.78
N ILE A 274 -4.08 33.18 6.10
CA ILE A 274 -5.01 34.08 6.81
C ILE A 274 -4.60 35.52 6.60
N GLY A 275 -5.59 36.39 6.39
CA GLY A 275 -5.42 37.83 6.29
C GLY A 275 -5.98 38.42 5.00
N HIS A 276 -6.11 39.78 5.02
CA HIS A 276 -6.65 40.61 3.94
C HIS A 276 -5.74 41.78 3.56
N SER A 277 -4.58 41.93 4.21
CA SER A 277 -3.61 42.98 3.85
C SER A 277 -3.21 42.86 2.38
N GLU A 278 -2.73 43.96 1.80
CA GLU A 278 -2.22 43.99 0.43
C GLU A 278 -1.14 42.94 0.20
N TYR A 279 -0.28 42.72 1.19
CA TYR A 279 0.77 41.69 1.14
C TYR A 279 0.19 40.27 1.08
N THR A 280 -0.84 39.98 1.87
CA THR A 280 -1.47 38.66 1.89
C THR A 280 -2.26 38.40 0.62
N VAL A 281 -2.99 39.38 0.11
CA VAL A 281 -3.68 39.30 -1.19
C VAL A 281 -2.67 39.03 -2.32
N ARG A 282 -1.54 39.72 -2.31
CA ARG A 282 -0.46 39.52 -3.28
C ARG A 282 0.12 38.11 -3.20
N ILE A 283 0.42 37.58 -2.00
CA ILE A 283 0.91 36.21 -1.80
C ILE A 283 -0.09 35.21 -2.36
N LYS A 284 -1.39 35.33 -2.06
CA LYS A 284 -2.45 34.46 -2.60
C LYS A 284 -2.47 34.44 -4.14
N LYS A 285 -2.28 35.60 -4.77
CA LYS A 285 -2.17 35.71 -6.23
C LYS A 285 -0.92 35.01 -6.77
N GLU A 286 0.24 35.24 -6.14
CA GLU A 286 1.52 34.64 -6.52
C GLU A 286 1.49 33.10 -6.35
N ILE A 287 0.82 32.56 -5.30
CA ILE A 287 0.59 31.13 -5.10
C ILE A 287 -0.19 30.54 -6.29
N ASN A 288 -1.32 31.14 -6.68
CA ASN A 288 -2.13 30.66 -7.79
C ASN A 288 -1.36 30.71 -9.12
N GLN A 289 -0.58 31.75 -9.36
CA GLN A 289 0.29 31.86 -10.54
C GLN A 289 1.36 30.77 -10.54
N ALA A 290 2.05 30.56 -9.42
CA ALA A 290 3.05 29.51 -9.27
C ALA A 290 2.45 28.13 -9.42
N ALA A 291 1.23 27.88 -8.92
CA ALA A 291 0.55 26.59 -9.01
C ALA A 291 0.19 26.22 -10.46
N ALA A 292 -0.11 27.20 -11.31
CA ALA A 292 -0.45 26.98 -12.71
C ALA A 292 0.73 26.50 -13.60
N HIS A 293 1.97 26.66 -13.12
CA HIS A 293 3.18 26.33 -13.87
C HIS A 293 3.98 25.21 -13.17
N ASN A 294 4.73 24.41 -13.95
CA ASN A 294 5.57 23.32 -13.41
C ASN A 294 7.02 23.76 -13.08
N GLY A 295 7.37 25.03 -13.29
CA GLY A 295 8.71 25.54 -12.98
C GLY A 295 9.01 25.54 -11.47
N PRO A 296 10.30 25.60 -11.08
CA PRO A 296 10.71 25.75 -9.70
C PRO A 296 10.14 27.01 -9.06
N VAL A 297 10.02 27.00 -7.72
CA VAL A 297 9.55 28.15 -6.93
C VAL A 297 10.57 28.44 -5.85
N LEU A 298 10.92 29.73 -5.67
CA LEU A 298 11.73 30.21 -4.56
C LEU A 298 10.86 31.04 -3.62
N ILE A 299 10.80 30.63 -2.34
CA ILE A 299 10.10 31.35 -1.28
C ILE A 299 11.14 31.99 -0.36
N GLU A 300 11.20 33.29 -0.35
CA GLU A 300 12.11 34.06 0.53
C GLU A 300 11.33 34.74 1.66
N GLY A 301 11.81 34.64 2.88
CA GLY A 301 11.20 35.30 4.04
C GLY A 301 11.82 34.88 5.35
N GLU A 302 11.63 35.72 6.37
CA GLU A 302 12.13 35.46 7.72
C GLU A 302 11.59 34.15 8.29
N GLU A 303 12.20 33.70 9.38
CA GLU A 303 11.70 32.56 10.12
C GLU A 303 10.29 32.81 10.65
N GLY A 304 9.42 31.80 10.67
CA GLY A 304 8.06 31.91 11.16
C GLY A 304 7.06 32.66 10.27
N THR A 305 7.44 33.09 9.04
CA THR A 305 6.55 33.84 8.13
C THR A 305 5.52 32.96 7.40
N GLY A 306 5.56 31.62 7.58
CA GLY A 306 4.64 30.68 6.94
C GLY A 306 5.12 30.15 5.59
N LYS A 307 6.44 30.11 5.31
CA LYS A 307 7.00 29.60 4.04
C LYS A 307 6.54 28.18 3.70
N LYS A 308 6.48 27.29 4.70
CA LYS A 308 6.00 25.92 4.52
C LYS A 308 4.51 25.88 4.16
N THR A 309 3.69 26.71 4.79
CA THR A 309 2.25 26.86 4.47
C THR A 309 2.05 27.36 3.04
N ILE A 310 2.86 28.32 2.58
CA ILE A 310 2.86 28.78 1.18
C ILE A 310 3.22 27.62 0.24
N GLY A 311 4.24 26.82 0.57
CA GLY A 311 4.67 25.67 -0.23
C GLY A 311 3.58 24.61 -0.36
N THR A 312 2.90 24.26 0.74
CA THR A 312 1.78 23.30 0.72
C THR A 312 0.55 23.85 0.00
N ALA A 313 0.29 25.15 0.09
CA ALA A 313 -0.79 25.81 -0.67
C ALA A 313 -0.53 25.76 -2.19
N ILE A 314 0.71 25.97 -2.63
CA ILE A 314 1.11 25.78 -4.04
C ILE A 314 0.88 24.34 -4.48
N TRP A 315 1.29 23.37 -3.64
CA TRP A 315 1.08 21.95 -3.93
C TRP A 315 -0.39 21.62 -4.14
N LYS A 316 -1.26 21.99 -3.19
CA LYS A 316 -2.70 21.72 -3.25
C LYS A 316 -3.42 22.43 -4.41
N ALA A 317 -2.95 23.58 -4.82
CA ALA A 317 -3.48 24.31 -5.98
C ALA A 317 -2.91 23.84 -7.33
N SER A 318 -1.88 22.98 -7.35
CA SER A 318 -1.19 22.55 -8.56
C SER A 318 -1.77 21.28 -9.17
N GLN A 319 -1.36 20.96 -10.41
CA GLN A 319 -1.68 19.67 -11.07
C GLN A 319 -1.09 18.45 -10.33
N ARG A 320 -0.22 18.65 -9.34
CA ARG A 320 0.40 17.62 -8.51
C ARG A 320 -0.24 17.48 -7.13
N ALA A 321 -1.45 17.98 -6.91
CA ALA A 321 -2.14 17.99 -5.61
C ALA A 321 -2.31 16.60 -4.97
N GLU A 322 -2.46 15.55 -5.82
CA GLU A 322 -2.59 14.15 -5.39
C GLU A 322 -1.27 13.36 -5.51
N LYS A 323 -0.16 14.05 -5.77
CA LYS A 323 1.18 13.47 -5.87
C LYS A 323 1.96 13.72 -4.59
N PRO A 324 3.06 12.97 -4.33
CA PRO A 324 3.88 13.16 -3.14
C PRO A 324 4.35 14.62 -2.94
N PHE A 325 4.32 15.08 -1.69
CA PHE A 325 4.95 16.34 -1.25
C PHE A 325 5.99 16.02 -0.19
N VAL A 326 7.25 15.94 -0.58
CA VAL A 326 8.35 15.60 0.32
C VAL A 326 8.94 16.87 0.89
N TYR A 327 9.00 16.96 2.23
CA TYR A 327 9.67 18.05 2.94
C TYR A 327 11.08 17.62 3.33
N PHE A 328 12.06 18.47 3.05
CA PHE A 328 13.45 18.25 3.46
C PHE A 328 14.09 19.56 3.91
N ASN A 329 14.64 19.57 5.13
CA ASN A 329 15.39 20.72 5.63
C ASN A 329 16.89 20.46 5.44
N CYS A 330 17.56 21.33 4.67
CA CYS A 330 18.97 21.19 4.33
C CYS A 330 19.91 21.44 5.53
N ALA A 331 19.46 22.17 6.56
CA ALA A 331 20.25 22.44 7.76
C ALA A 331 20.11 21.35 8.83
N SER A 332 19.10 20.46 8.73
CA SER A 332 18.83 19.46 9.77
C SER A 332 19.66 18.18 9.63
N VAL A 333 20.46 18.05 8.58
CA VAL A 333 21.23 16.84 8.25
C VAL A 333 22.72 17.16 8.23
N GLU A 334 23.52 16.30 8.85
CA GLU A 334 24.97 16.43 8.79
C GLU A 334 25.48 16.37 7.34
N GLU A 335 26.49 17.19 7.02
CA GLU A 335 27.02 17.30 5.66
C GLU A 335 27.42 15.95 5.04
N GLY A 336 27.98 15.03 5.84
CA GLY A 336 28.39 13.69 5.38
C GLY A 336 27.24 12.76 4.99
N LEU A 337 26.03 13.02 5.51
CA LEU A 337 24.80 12.25 5.24
C LEU A 337 23.86 12.93 4.23
N LEU A 338 24.11 14.19 3.91
CA LEU A 338 23.23 15.00 3.06
C LEU A 338 23.07 14.37 1.66
N GLU A 339 24.16 13.87 1.08
CA GLU A 339 24.16 13.21 -0.23
C GLU A 339 23.26 11.98 -0.24
N GLU A 340 23.45 11.13 0.75
CA GLU A 340 22.69 9.89 0.90
C GLU A 340 21.20 10.16 1.11
N ARG A 341 20.87 11.14 1.95
CA ARG A 341 19.48 11.52 2.21
C ARG A 341 18.81 12.16 0.99
N LEU A 342 19.53 13.02 0.24
CA LEU A 342 18.96 13.69 -0.93
C LEU A 342 18.86 12.75 -2.15
N PHE A 343 19.97 12.06 -2.48
CA PHE A 343 20.09 11.34 -3.73
C PHE A 343 20.07 9.81 -3.57
N GLY A 344 20.11 9.32 -2.32
CA GLY A 344 20.21 7.89 -2.03
C GLY A 344 21.65 7.36 -2.04
N ALA A 345 21.84 6.13 -1.59
CA ALA A 345 23.10 5.41 -1.61
C ALA A 345 22.89 3.97 -2.06
N THR A 346 23.92 3.37 -2.68
CA THR A 346 23.92 1.94 -3.02
C THR A 346 24.44 1.11 -1.85
N GLY A 347 23.96 -0.14 -1.74
CA GLY A 347 24.42 -1.09 -0.71
C GLY A 347 25.80 -1.70 -0.96
N GLN A 348 26.52 -1.27 -2.01
CA GLN A 348 27.86 -1.81 -2.32
C GLN A 348 28.94 -1.10 -1.52
N ASP A 349 29.50 -1.80 -0.55
CA ASP A 349 30.72 -1.38 0.12
C ASP A 349 31.94 -1.63 -0.79
N LYS A 350 32.61 -0.55 -1.22
CA LYS A 350 33.86 -0.65 -2.02
C LYS A 350 35.06 -1.12 -1.19
N THR A 351 34.89 -1.30 0.13
CA THR A 351 36.02 -1.61 1.04
C THR A 351 36.21 -3.10 1.33
N GLY A 352 35.29 -3.99 0.84
CA GLY A 352 35.48 -5.45 0.97
C GLY A 352 35.41 -6.01 2.40
N MET A 353 35.12 -5.18 3.40
CA MET A 353 34.79 -5.61 4.76
C MET A 353 33.28 -5.72 4.83
N GLY A 354 32.76 -6.95 4.90
CA GLY A 354 31.34 -7.29 4.93
C GLY A 354 30.59 -6.58 6.04
N SER A 355 30.16 -5.38 5.79
CA SER A 355 29.17 -4.70 6.57
C SER A 355 27.81 -4.84 5.85
N ASP A 356 26.77 -5.16 6.60
CA ASP A 356 25.37 -5.21 6.16
C ASP A 356 24.85 -3.79 5.76
N TYR A 357 25.63 -3.05 4.96
CA TYR A 357 25.23 -1.73 4.50
C TYR A 357 24.17 -1.87 3.42
N GLN A 358 22.95 -1.60 3.81
CA GLN A 358 21.77 -1.62 2.92
C GLN A 358 21.69 -0.30 2.16
N GLY A 359 21.52 -0.36 0.84
CA GLY A 359 21.29 0.84 0.02
C GLY A 359 20.03 1.59 0.47
N THR A 360 20.06 2.92 0.37
CA THR A 360 18.96 3.80 0.81
C THR A 360 18.42 4.62 -0.35
N MET A 361 17.10 4.76 -0.40
CA MET A 361 16.43 5.64 -1.36
C MET A 361 16.51 7.10 -0.89
N GLY A 362 16.88 8.01 -1.80
CA GLY A 362 16.93 9.44 -1.52
C GLY A 362 15.56 10.14 -1.61
N VAL A 363 15.42 11.30 -0.95
CA VAL A 363 14.17 12.09 -0.99
C VAL A 363 13.81 12.58 -2.40
N MET A 364 14.79 12.71 -3.30
CA MET A 364 14.55 13.03 -4.71
C MET A 364 13.77 11.91 -5.42
N GLU A 365 14.10 10.65 -5.14
CA GLU A 365 13.37 9.51 -5.68
C GLU A 365 11.97 9.39 -5.05
N MET A 366 11.86 9.64 -3.73
CA MET A 366 10.58 9.64 -3.02
C MET A 366 9.61 10.70 -3.56
N ALA A 367 10.14 11.86 -3.98
CA ALA A 367 9.37 12.95 -4.54
C ALA A 367 9.02 12.77 -6.03
N ASN A 368 9.38 11.65 -6.64
CA ASN A 368 9.16 11.45 -8.09
C ASN A 368 7.69 11.59 -8.48
N ASP A 369 7.42 12.29 -9.59
CA ASP A 369 6.13 12.76 -10.07
C ASP A 369 5.42 13.77 -9.14
N GLY A 370 6.03 14.14 -8.02
CA GLY A 370 5.50 15.04 -7.01
C GLY A 370 6.29 16.34 -6.87
N ILE A 371 6.35 16.82 -5.63
CA ILE A 371 7.03 18.06 -5.25
C ILE A 371 8.04 17.76 -4.14
N LEU A 372 9.26 18.26 -4.28
CA LEU A 372 10.24 18.32 -3.21
C LEU A 372 10.34 19.74 -2.69
N TYR A 373 10.03 19.93 -1.41
CA TYR A 373 10.20 21.18 -0.70
C TYR A 373 11.52 21.16 0.05
N LEU A 374 12.46 22.00 -0.41
CA LEU A 374 13.78 22.16 0.19
C LEU A 374 13.76 23.41 1.10
N ASP A 375 13.74 23.18 2.41
CA ASP A 375 13.86 24.26 3.37
C ASP A 375 15.32 24.61 3.66
N GLU A 376 15.59 25.87 3.98
CA GLU A 376 16.93 26.40 4.25
C GLU A 376 17.97 26.01 3.17
N ILE A 377 17.60 26.18 1.90
CA ILE A 377 18.46 25.84 0.76
C ILE A 377 19.80 26.58 0.78
N ASP A 378 19.87 27.72 1.44
CA ASP A 378 21.08 28.51 1.67
C ASP A 378 22.13 27.80 2.54
N GLU A 379 21.75 26.78 3.30
CA GLU A 379 22.66 25.95 4.11
C GLU A 379 23.22 24.74 3.34
N MET A 380 22.76 24.51 2.10
CA MET A 380 23.25 23.42 1.26
C MET A 380 24.71 23.65 0.83
N PRO A 381 25.65 22.71 1.06
CA PRO A 381 27.03 22.84 0.60
C PRO A 381 27.16 22.95 -0.92
N MET A 382 28.16 23.71 -1.39
CA MET A 382 28.39 24.03 -2.80
C MET A 382 28.46 22.82 -3.72
N PHE A 383 28.99 21.69 -3.22
CA PHE A 383 29.08 20.45 -3.97
C PHE A 383 27.69 19.89 -4.32
N TYR A 384 26.76 19.89 -3.35
CA TYR A 384 25.40 19.37 -3.57
C TYR A 384 24.53 20.35 -4.34
N GLN A 385 24.83 21.65 -4.26
CA GLN A 385 24.21 22.65 -5.13
C GLN A 385 24.51 22.35 -6.61
N ALA A 386 25.74 21.90 -6.94
CA ALA A 386 26.10 21.50 -8.31
C ALA A 386 25.31 20.26 -8.78
N LYS A 387 25.11 19.28 -7.92
CA LYS A 387 24.28 18.11 -8.25
C LYS A 387 22.80 18.47 -8.45
N LEU A 388 22.28 19.39 -7.65
CA LEU A 388 20.90 19.88 -7.79
C LEU A 388 20.73 20.68 -9.09
N GLU A 389 21.73 21.48 -9.48
CA GLU A 389 21.79 22.19 -10.76
C GLU A 389 21.74 21.18 -11.93
N GLN A 390 22.60 20.16 -11.91
CA GLN A 390 22.61 19.10 -12.91
C GLN A 390 21.26 18.40 -13.02
N PHE A 391 20.60 18.10 -11.89
CA PHE A 391 19.25 17.52 -11.89
C PHE A 391 18.23 18.44 -12.57
N LEU A 392 18.29 19.76 -12.32
CA LEU A 392 17.35 20.70 -12.94
C LEU A 392 17.47 20.72 -14.46
N ASP A 393 18.68 20.54 -15.00
CA ASP A 393 18.95 20.53 -16.43
C ASP A 393 18.66 19.17 -17.09
N GLU A 394 19.11 18.08 -16.49
CA GLU A 394 19.15 16.75 -17.12
C GLU A 394 18.03 15.81 -16.65
N LYS A 395 17.30 16.13 -15.58
CA LYS A 395 16.15 15.36 -15.05
C LYS A 395 16.49 13.93 -14.62
N TYR A 396 17.72 13.69 -14.20
CA TYR A 396 18.11 12.44 -13.55
C TYR A 396 18.94 12.72 -12.29
N ILE A 397 19.04 11.71 -11.44
CA ILE A 397 19.92 11.67 -10.27
C ILE A 397 20.83 10.46 -10.33
N GLN A 398 21.86 10.45 -9.49
CA GLN A 398 22.75 9.32 -9.25
C GLN A 398 22.87 9.09 -7.74
N ARG A 399 22.68 7.85 -7.29
CA ARG A 399 22.88 7.47 -5.89
C ARG A 399 24.38 7.55 -5.55
N LYS A 400 24.69 7.87 -4.31
CA LYS A 400 26.06 7.82 -3.77
C LYS A 400 26.64 6.43 -3.99
N GLY A 401 27.81 6.36 -4.61
CA GLY A 401 28.46 5.09 -4.94
C GLY A 401 28.02 4.44 -6.25
N SER A 402 27.08 5.02 -7.01
CA SER A 402 26.62 4.54 -8.31
C SER A 402 26.84 5.54 -9.44
N PHE A 403 27.12 5.02 -10.64
CA PHE A 403 27.12 5.80 -11.88
C PHE A 403 25.83 5.67 -12.67
N GLN A 404 24.87 4.89 -12.15
CA GLN A 404 23.59 4.69 -12.80
C GLN A 404 22.75 5.97 -12.76
N LYS A 405 22.27 6.42 -13.94
CA LYS A 405 21.35 7.53 -14.08
C LYS A 405 19.93 7.06 -13.80
N ILE A 406 19.28 7.63 -12.79
CA ILE A 406 17.89 7.33 -12.42
C ILE A 406 17.05 8.53 -12.87
N PRO A 407 16.18 8.40 -13.88
CA PRO A 407 15.32 9.50 -14.30
C PRO A 407 14.26 9.79 -13.22
N VAL A 408 14.10 11.07 -12.86
CA VAL A 408 13.12 11.52 -11.87
C VAL A 408 12.42 12.81 -12.34
N ASN A 409 11.12 12.88 -12.13
CA ASN A 409 10.28 14.01 -12.49
C ASN A 409 9.82 14.76 -11.22
N VAL A 410 10.70 15.54 -10.64
CA VAL A 410 10.43 16.28 -9.40
C VAL A 410 10.31 17.77 -9.67
N ARG A 411 9.27 18.41 -9.15
CA ARG A 411 9.16 19.86 -9.08
C ARG A 411 9.77 20.35 -7.76
N LEU A 412 10.65 21.35 -7.82
CA LEU A 412 11.28 21.93 -6.64
C LEU A 412 10.50 23.14 -6.13
N ILE A 413 10.32 23.22 -4.80
CA ILE A 413 9.95 24.42 -4.07
C ILE A 413 11.06 24.66 -3.06
N CYS A 414 11.82 25.73 -3.21
CA CYS A 414 12.94 26.07 -2.35
C CYS A 414 12.56 27.20 -1.40
N ALA A 415 12.92 27.08 -0.13
CA ALA A 415 12.70 28.14 0.86
C ALA A 415 14.01 28.58 1.51
N THR A 416 14.11 29.87 1.84
CA THR A 416 15.27 30.44 2.48
C THR A 416 14.89 31.65 3.35
N LYS A 417 15.65 31.84 4.41
CA LYS A 417 15.60 33.08 5.24
C LYS A 417 16.62 34.13 4.82
N LYS A 418 17.60 33.78 3.98
CA LYS A 418 18.68 34.64 3.53
C LYS A 418 18.43 35.15 2.10
N ASN A 419 19.04 36.28 1.77
CA ASN A 419 19.05 36.76 0.40
C ASN A 419 20.06 35.97 -0.43
N LEU A 420 19.59 35.04 -1.27
CA LEU A 420 20.44 34.17 -2.10
C LEU A 420 21.29 34.97 -3.09
N LEU A 421 20.80 36.08 -3.63
CA LEU A 421 21.57 36.90 -4.57
C LEU A 421 22.87 37.46 -3.90
N ARG A 422 22.75 37.91 -2.65
CA ARG A 422 23.94 38.33 -1.87
C ARG A 422 24.89 37.17 -1.56
N LEU A 423 24.36 35.97 -1.41
CA LEU A 423 25.18 34.75 -1.21
C LEU A 423 25.92 34.36 -2.49
N THR A 424 25.33 34.59 -3.67
CA THR A 424 26.04 34.35 -4.94
C THR A 424 27.21 35.31 -5.11
N GLU A 425 27.06 36.60 -4.72
CA GLU A 425 28.12 37.58 -4.74
C GLU A 425 29.31 37.23 -3.81
N LYS A 426 29.01 36.50 -2.71
CA LYS A 426 29.99 36.04 -1.72
C LYS A 426 30.52 34.62 -2.06
N ASN A 427 30.21 34.06 -3.20
CA ASN A 427 30.54 32.68 -3.61
C ASN A 427 30.08 31.59 -2.59
N LYS A 428 29.02 31.84 -1.84
CA LYS A 428 28.40 30.88 -0.91
C LYS A 428 27.19 30.17 -1.49
N PHE A 429 26.72 30.60 -2.66
CA PHE A 429 25.63 29.98 -3.41
C PHE A 429 25.95 30.05 -4.91
N ARG A 430 25.68 28.96 -5.66
CA ARG A 430 25.98 28.91 -7.09
C ARG A 430 25.03 29.80 -7.89
N LYS A 431 25.61 30.66 -8.69
CA LYS A 431 24.87 31.62 -9.51
C LYS A 431 23.94 30.94 -10.54
N PRO A 432 24.36 29.88 -11.25
CA PRO A 432 23.45 29.14 -12.17
C PRO A 432 22.26 28.52 -11.43
N LEU A 433 22.49 27.85 -10.29
CA LEU A 433 21.41 27.28 -9.47
C LEU A 433 20.40 28.36 -9.04
N TYR A 434 20.89 29.52 -8.60
CA TYR A 434 20.01 30.65 -8.22
C TYR A 434 19.05 31.02 -9.37
N TYR A 435 19.57 31.20 -10.60
CA TYR A 435 18.71 31.54 -11.74
C TYR A 435 17.74 30.41 -12.10
N SER A 436 18.15 29.15 -11.98
CA SER A 436 17.29 28.02 -12.28
C SER A 436 16.12 27.90 -11.29
N ILE A 437 16.33 28.21 -9.99
CA ILE A 437 15.25 28.11 -8.97
C ILE A 437 14.42 29.39 -8.82
N CYS A 438 14.91 30.55 -9.28
CA CYS A 438 14.28 31.87 -9.12
C CYS A 438 13.24 32.19 -10.21
N ILE A 439 12.77 31.20 -10.98
CA ILE A 439 11.78 31.40 -12.07
C ILE A 439 10.47 31.94 -11.51
N ASN A 440 9.97 31.38 -10.42
CA ASN A 440 8.82 31.88 -9.69
C ASN A 440 9.29 32.27 -8.29
N ARG A 441 9.32 33.57 -8.00
CA ARG A 441 9.77 34.10 -6.71
C ARG A 441 8.59 34.62 -5.90
N ILE A 442 8.44 34.12 -4.67
CA ILE A 442 7.42 34.57 -3.70
C ILE A 442 8.14 35.13 -2.47
N THR A 443 7.73 36.29 -2.04
CA THR A 443 8.26 36.90 -0.83
C THR A 443 7.27 36.79 0.31
N ALA A 444 7.62 36.00 1.35
CA ALA A 444 6.84 35.91 2.57
C ALA A 444 7.20 37.07 3.50
N TYR A 445 6.34 38.07 3.52
CA TYR A 445 6.56 39.30 4.30
C TYR A 445 6.45 39.03 5.80
N PRO A 446 7.31 39.68 6.63
CA PRO A 446 7.24 39.57 8.08
C PRO A 446 5.94 40.19 8.63
N LEU A 447 5.43 39.63 9.75
CA LEU A 447 4.13 39.98 10.32
C LEU A 447 4.03 41.48 10.68
N ARG A 448 5.12 42.11 11.12
CA ARG A 448 5.19 43.57 11.39
C ARG A 448 4.90 44.46 10.18
N LYS A 449 5.00 43.95 8.94
CA LYS A 449 4.65 44.67 7.70
C LYS A 449 3.19 44.49 7.29
N ARG A 450 2.50 43.52 7.91
CA ARG A 450 1.09 43.18 7.64
C ARG A 450 0.27 43.09 8.93
N LYS A 451 0.43 44.14 9.79
CA LYS A 451 -0.24 44.20 11.09
C LYS A 451 -1.78 44.11 10.99
N GLU A 452 -2.33 44.52 9.85
CA GLU A 452 -3.76 44.38 9.52
C GLU A 452 -4.28 42.93 9.55
N ASP A 453 -3.41 41.95 9.33
CA ASP A 453 -3.76 40.55 9.34
C ASP A 453 -3.78 39.95 10.76
N ILE A 454 -3.20 40.65 11.77
CA ILE A 454 -3.06 40.11 13.13
C ILE A 454 -4.41 39.78 13.78
N PRO A 455 -5.45 40.62 13.71
CA PRO A 455 -6.75 40.30 14.31
C PRO A 455 -7.35 39.00 13.76
N GLU A 456 -7.28 38.77 12.45
CA GLU A 456 -7.78 37.55 11.84
C GLU A 456 -6.96 36.32 12.24
N LEU A 457 -5.63 36.44 12.30
CA LEU A 457 -4.73 35.41 12.77
C LEU A 457 -4.98 35.06 14.24
N VAL A 458 -5.19 36.04 15.11
CA VAL A 458 -5.52 35.85 16.52
C VAL A 458 -6.80 35.07 16.66
N ASN A 459 -7.87 35.48 15.99
CA ASN A 459 -9.16 34.78 16.03
C ASN A 459 -9.04 33.35 15.49
N PHE A 460 -8.33 33.16 14.39
CA PHE A 460 -8.10 31.84 13.81
C PHE A 460 -7.40 30.90 14.80
N TYR A 461 -6.34 31.34 15.46
CA TYR A 461 -5.62 30.50 16.43
C TYR A 461 -6.40 30.28 17.72
N ILE A 462 -7.16 31.28 18.21
CA ILE A 462 -8.07 31.11 19.35
C ILE A 462 -9.07 30.00 19.04
N ASP A 463 -9.74 30.07 17.88
CA ASP A 463 -10.72 29.06 17.47
C ASP A 463 -10.08 27.68 17.36
N GLN A 464 -8.89 27.60 16.77
CA GLN A 464 -8.17 26.34 16.62
C GLN A 464 -7.81 25.70 17.97
N PHE A 465 -7.26 26.48 18.91
CA PHE A 465 -6.78 25.94 20.19
C PHE A 465 -7.94 25.69 21.17
N THR A 466 -8.97 26.53 21.19
CA THR A 466 -10.17 26.32 22.04
C THR A 466 -10.91 25.05 21.63
N GLN A 467 -11.06 24.78 20.33
CA GLN A 467 -11.62 23.52 19.84
C GLN A 467 -10.71 22.33 20.17
N ARG A 468 -9.41 22.44 19.97
CA ARG A 468 -8.43 21.37 20.23
C ARG A 468 -8.37 20.95 21.68
N TYR A 469 -8.35 21.92 22.60
CA TYR A 469 -8.24 21.71 24.05
C TYR A 469 -9.58 21.64 24.76
N ARG A 470 -10.69 21.92 24.03
CA ARG A 470 -12.07 21.99 24.57
C ARG A 470 -12.19 22.98 25.71
N ILE A 471 -11.52 24.14 25.57
CA ILE A 471 -11.53 25.23 26.54
C ILE A 471 -12.68 26.18 26.18
N TYR A 472 -13.41 26.64 27.21
CA TYR A 472 -14.45 27.65 27.02
C TYR A 472 -13.83 29.01 26.75
N TYR A 473 -14.21 29.64 25.65
CA TYR A 473 -13.81 30.98 25.25
C TYR A 473 -15.03 31.82 24.97
N ARG A 474 -15.04 33.03 25.49
CA ARG A 474 -16.11 33.99 25.32
C ARG A 474 -15.72 35.13 24.38
N GLN A 475 -14.63 35.81 24.70
CA GLN A 475 -14.12 36.94 23.90
C GLN A 475 -12.69 37.32 24.30
N ILE A 476 -12.00 38.02 23.42
CA ILE A 476 -10.77 38.78 23.73
C ILE A 476 -11.16 40.23 23.97
N ASP A 477 -10.55 40.92 24.97
CA ASP A 477 -10.79 42.32 25.19
C ASP A 477 -10.07 43.20 24.14
N GLU A 478 -10.60 44.38 23.93
CA GLU A 478 -10.08 45.33 22.91
C GLU A 478 -8.66 45.79 23.25
N GLU A 479 -8.34 46.00 24.52
CA GLU A 479 -6.99 46.44 24.97
C GLU A 479 -5.95 45.35 24.65
N THR A 480 -6.26 44.10 24.92
CA THR A 480 -5.40 42.93 24.62
C THR A 480 -5.18 42.78 23.12
N LEU A 481 -6.25 42.87 22.32
CA LEU A 481 -6.13 42.77 20.87
C LEU A 481 -5.26 43.88 20.28
N GLN A 482 -5.47 45.13 20.72
CA GLN A 482 -4.66 46.30 20.30
C GLN A 482 -3.20 46.12 20.72
N PHE A 483 -2.94 45.59 21.90
CA PHE A 483 -1.58 45.30 22.35
C PHE A 483 -0.91 44.28 21.42
N LEU A 484 -1.58 43.14 21.10
CA LEU A 484 -1.04 42.15 20.17
C LEU A 484 -0.74 42.74 18.79
N CYS A 485 -1.60 43.64 18.29
CA CYS A 485 -1.37 44.37 17.02
C CYS A 485 -0.17 45.33 17.09
N SER A 486 0.17 45.85 18.27
CA SER A 486 1.30 46.74 18.45
C SER A 486 2.64 46.05 18.46
N CYS A 487 2.68 44.75 18.79
CA CYS A 487 3.89 43.95 18.91
C CYS A 487 4.63 43.77 17.57
N ASN A 488 5.96 43.63 17.67
CA ASN A 488 6.84 43.48 16.50
C ASN A 488 6.93 42.09 15.91
N TRP A 489 6.58 41.06 16.69
CA TRP A 489 6.58 39.66 16.27
C TRP A 489 7.86 39.27 15.53
N LYS A 490 9.01 39.24 16.20
CA LYS A 490 10.30 38.87 15.61
C LYS A 490 10.30 37.45 15.07
N GLY A 491 9.60 36.54 15.74
CA GLY A 491 9.34 35.16 15.29
C GLY A 491 8.09 34.99 14.40
N ASN A 492 7.53 36.15 13.96
CA ASN A 492 6.42 36.22 13.00
C ASN A 492 5.17 35.42 13.43
N ILE A 493 4.55 34.67 12.50
CA ILE A 493 3.31 33.89 12.75
C ILE A 493 3.56 32.79 13.80
N THR A 494 4.73 32.15 13.78
CA THR A 494 5.05 31.08 14.74
C THR A 494 5.09 31.60 16.18
N GLU A 495 5.61 32.82 16.40
CA GLU A 495 5.63 33.46 17.72
C GLU A 495 4.20 33.83 18.14
N LEU A 496 3.42 34.42 17.23
CA LEU A 496 2.01 34.74 17.48
C LEU A 496 1.20 33.48 17.84
N GLU A 497 1.33 32.41 17.07
CA GLU A 497 0.67 31.12 17.29
C GLU A 497 0.95 30.57 18.69
N LYS A 498 2.23 30.48 19.08
CA LYS A 498 2.63 30.02 20.42
C LYS A 498 2.12 30.92 21.54
N THR A 499 2.11 32.23 21.30
CA THR A 499 1.56 33.18 22.25
C THR A 499 0.07 32.97 22.47
N ILE A 500 -0.70 32.81 21.39
CA ILE A 500 -2.15 32.58 21.51
C ILE A 500 -2.40 31.21 22.17
N GLU A 501 -1.61 30.19 21.84
CA GLU A 501 -1.68 28.88 22.51
C GLU A 501 -1.49 29.00 24.03
N TYR A 502 -0.47 29.76 24.46
CA TYR A 502 -0.25 30.06 25.87
C TYR A 502 -1.42 30.79 26.51
N MET A 503 -1.94 31.86 25.84
CA MET A 503 -3.05 32.67 26.32
C MET A 503 -4.35 31.83 26.46
N VAL A 504 -4.62 30.92 25.52
CA VAL A 504 -5.77 30.01 25.59
C VAL A 504 -5.64 29.06 26.78
N ASN A 505 -4.45 28.53 27.06
CA ASN A 505 -4.21 27.67 28.22
C ASN A 505 -4.25 28.42 29.56
N ALA A 506 -4.06 29.75 29.54
CA ALA A 506 -4.14 30.63 30.72
C ALA A 506 -5.53 31.29 30.90
N LEU A 507 -6.54 30.91 30.09
CA LEU A 507 -7.88 31.48 30.17
C LEU A 507 -8.52 31.21 31.55
N PRO A 508 -9.10 32.25 32.18
CA PRO A 508 -9.88 32.10 33.41
C PRO A 508 -11.25 31.43 33.12
N GLU A 509 -11.96 31.04 34.17
CA GLU A 509 -13.25 30.35 34.05
C GLU A 509 -14.35 31.16 33.33
N ASP A 510 -14.24 32.50 33.34
CA ASP A 510 -15.20 33.37 32.64
C ASP A 510 -14.96 33.43 31.12
N GLY A 511 -13.89 32.81 30.63
CA GLY A 511 -13.55 32.70 29.21
C GLY A 511 -13.13 34.02 28.55
N VAL A 512 -12.79 35.06 29.32
CA VAL A 512 -12.35 36.36 28.80
C VAL A 512 -10.82 36.41 28.73
N MET A 513 -10.31 36.61 27.52
CA MET A 513 -8.88 36.78 27.27
C MET A 513 -8.49 38.24 27.47
N ASP A 514 -7.84 38.54 28.58
CA ASP A 514 -7.43 39.87 29.00
C ASP A 514 -5.88 40.03 29.08
N MET A 515 -5.40 41.22 29.41
CA MET A 515 -3.96 41.51 29.54
C MET A 515 -3.23 40.62 30.57
N LYS A 516 -3.95 39.95 31.50
CA LYS A 516 -3.33 39.05 32.48
C LYS A 516 -2.95 37.71 31.84
N THR A 517 -3.63 37.33 30.76
CA THR A 517 -3.34 36.14 30.00
C THR A 517 -2.11 36.27 29.11
N VAL A 518 -1.65 37.51 28.85
CA VAL A 518 -0.51 37.80 27.98
C VAL A 518 0.82 37.43 28.68
N PRO A 519 1.73 36.69 28.01
CA PRO A 519 3.05 36.37 28.55
C PRO A 519 3.86 37.63 28.88
N GLN A 520 4.55 37.63 30.04
CA GLN A 520 5.30 38.78 30.51
C GLN A 520 6.43 39.19 29.56
N GLU A 521 6.98 38.28 28.82
CA GLU A 521 8.07 38.46 27.87
C GLU A 521 7.68 39.42 26.72
N LEU A 522 6.38 39.47 26.37
CA LEU A 522 5.88 40.33 25.29
C LEU A 522 5.83 41.82 25.63
N PHE A 523 5.78 42.18 26.91
CA PHE A 523 5.70 43.59 27.32
C PHE A 523 6.95 44.44 27.00
N GLY A 524 8.08 43.79 26.60
CA GLY A 524 9.29 44.48 26.15
C GLY A 524 9.47 44.54 24.62
N MET A 525 8.49 44.01 23.83
CA MET A 525 8.62 43.81 22.38
C MET A 525 7.76 44.75 21.52
N THR A 526 7.25 45.84 22.10
CA THR A 526 6.47 46.83 21.36
C THR A 526 7.37 47.82 20.61
N ASP A 527 6.87 48.38 19.48
CA ASP A 527 7.60 49.36 18.64
C ASP A 527 7.99 50.67 19.36
N GLU A 528 7.48 50.85 20.58
CA GLU A 528 7.77 52.06 21.38
C GLU A 528 9.26 52.23 21.75
N GLU A 529 10.08 51.15 21.66
CA GLU A 529 11.53 51.29 21.92
C GLU A 529 12.33 51.89 20.76
N SER A 530 11.74 51.98 19.56
CA SER A 530 12.44 52.56 18.38
C SER A 530 12.15 54.03 18.14
N GLN A 531 11.14 54.61 18.80
CA GLN A 531 10.89 56.05 18.71
C GLN A 531 11.65 56.81 19.81
N ILE A 532 12.42 57.79 19.40
CA ILE A 532 13.02 58.75 20.35
C ILE A 532 11.84 59.47 21.03
N MET A 533 11.51 59.08 22.24
CA MET A 533 10.48 59.71 23.06
C MET A 533 11.02 60.98 23.69
N THR A 534 10.16 61.96 23.89
CA THR A 534 10.52 63.10 24.73
C THR A 534 10.76 62.67 26.17
N LEU A 535 11.61 63.36 26.93
CA LEU A 535 11.86 62.98 28.34
C LEU A 535 10.57 62.91 29.16
N GLU A 536 9.58 63.72 28.83
CA GLU A 536 8.27 63.74 29.48
C GLU A 536 7.46 62.51 29.18
N GLN A 537 7.45 62.00 27.93
CA GLN A 537 6.80 60.77 27.54
C GLN A 537 7.46 59.52 28.18
N LEU A 538 8.78 59.52 28.25
CA LEU A 538 9.56 58.44 28.86
C LEU A 538 9.31 58.38 30.35
N GLU A 539 9.23 59.52 31.01
CA GLU A 539 8.91 59.66 32.41
C GLU A 539 7.48 59.16 32.72
N GLN A 540 6.49 59.57 31.92
CA GLN A 540 5.11 59.11 32.06
C GLN A 540 4.99 57.58 31.89
N ARG A 541 5.72 57.02 30.94
CA ARG A 541 5.77 55.59 30.70
C ARG A 541 6.32 54.81 31.90
N GLU A 542 7.46 55.24 32.44
CA GLU A 542 8.09 54.58 33.57
C GLU A 542 7.26 54.72 34.86
N ILE A 543 6.59 55.84 35.05
CA ILE A 543 5.65 56.01 36.17
C ILE A 543 4.47 55.02 36.06
N ARG A 544 3.85 54.90 34.89
CA ARG A 544 2.75 53.91 34.65
C ARG A 544 3.24 52.48 34.88
N ARG A 545 4.45 52.15 34.43
CA ARG A 545 5.09 50.83 34.60
C ARG A 545 5.33 50.51 36.07
N ALA A 546 5.80 51.46 36.85
CA ALA A 546 6.02 51.29 38.28
C ALA A 546 4.71 51.09 39.05
N ILE A 547 3.67 51.90 38.73
CA ILE A 547 2.34 51.76 39.35
C ILE A 547 1.69 50.39 39.00
N ARG A 548 1.82 49.93 37.75
CA ARG A 548 1.34 48.58 37.35
C ARG A 548 2.05 47.47 38.13
N LYS A 549 3.37 47.61 38.37
CA LYS A 549 4.16 46.61 39.06
C LYS A 549 3.89 46.52 40.56
N PHE A 550 3.75 47.68 41.25
CA PHE A 550 3.65 47.75 42.70
C PHE A 550 2.21 48.01 43.21
N GLY A 551 1.27 48.29 42.30
CA GLY A 551 -0.14 48.54 42.58
C GLY A 551 -0.44 49.98 42.94
N ASP A 552 -1.74 50.38 42.83
CA ASP A 552 -2.20 51.79 43.07
C ASP A 552 -2.51 52.08 44.53
N SER A 553 -2.26 51.13 45.46
CA SER A 553 -2.42 51.35 46.91
C SER A 553 -1.35 52.33 47.44
N LYS A 554 -1.61 52.98 48.58
CA LYS A 554 -0.66 53.88 49.22
C LYS A 554 0.73 53.29 49.37
N LYS A 555 0.80 52.03 49.80
CA LYS A 555 2.06 51.27 49.95
C LYS A 555 2.70 50.93 48.60
N GLY A 556 1.91 50.65 47.57
CA GLY A 556 2.39 50.42 46.20
C GLY A 556 2.97 51.69 45.58
N LYS A 557 2.37 52.85 45.81
CA LYS A 557 2.89 54.15 45.37
C LYS A 557 4.19 54.55 46.07
N GLU A 558 4.35 54.18 47.34
CA GLU A 558 5.62 54.39 48.07
C GLU A 558 6.73 53.53 47.44
N GLN A 559 6.48 52.26 47.17
CA GLN A 559 7.44 51.38 46.48
C GLN A 559 7.76 51.80 45.06
N ALA A 560 6.75 52.27 44.33
CA ALA A 560 6.93 52.80 42.97
C ALA A 560 7.81 54.07 42.98
N ALA A 561 7.60 54.98 43.95
CA ALA A 561 8.42 56.19 44.08
C ALA A 561 9.87 55.85 44.42
N GLU A 562 10.10 54.91 45.32
CA GLU A 562 11.44 54.41 45.68
C GLU A 562 12.13 53.77 44.47
N ALA A 563 11.46 52.88 43.74
CA ALA A 563 11.99 52.25 42.54
C ALA A 563 12.32 53.23 41.40
N LEU A 564 11.58 54.31 41.29
CA LEU A 564 11.80 55.37 40.31
C LEU A 564 12.83 56.41 40.78
N GLY A 565 13.34 56.34 42.03
CA GLY A 565 14.29 57.29 42.59
C GLY A 565 13.71 58.70 42.78
N ILE A 566 12.39 58.84 42.95
CA ILE A 566 11.70 60.13 43.10
C ILE A 566 10.97 60.21 44.46
N GLY A 567 10.78 61.40 44.97
CA GLY A 567 9.99 61.58 46.17
C GLY A 567 8.51 61.29 45.96
N ILE A 568 7.81 60.68 46.94
CA ILE A 568 6.41 60.31 46.84
C ILE A 568 5.50 61.48 46.48
N ALA A 569 5.78 62.71 46.99
CA ALA A 569 5.06 63.91 46.63
C ALA A 569 5.22 64.29 45.15
N THR A 570 6.39 63.98 44.56
CA THR A 570 6.68 64.19 43.15
C THR A 570 5.90 63.15 42.29
N LEU A 571 5.81 61.93 42.76
CA LEU A 571 5.00 60.89 42.08
C LEU A 571 3.52 61.26 42.04
N TYR A 572 2.94 61.69 43.16
CA TYR A 572 1.55 62.16 43.20
C TYR A 572 1.30 63.38 42.27
N ARG A 573 2.14 64.35 42.27
CA ARG A 573 2.02 65.55 41.39
C ARG A 573 2.10 65.17 39.92
N LYS A 574 2.87 64.10 39.58
CA LYS A 574 2.99 63.63 38.21
C LYS A 574 1.82 62.77 37.79
N LEU A 575 1.29 61.98 38.70
CA LEU A 575 0.05 61.21 38.45
C LEU A 575 -1.16 62.15 38.23
N ASP A 576 -1.28 63.23 39.02
CA ASP A 576 -2.33 64.24 38.86
C ASP A 576 -2.24 65.00 37.51
N LYS A 577 -1.06 65.08 36.90
CA LYS A 577 -0.85 65.70 35.57
C LYS A 577 -1.15 64.67 34.43
N MET A 578 -1.26 63.42 34.73
CA MET A 578 -1.48 62.31 33.76
C MET A 578 -2.94 61.86 33.72
N THR A 579 -3.77 62.31 34.68
CA THR A 579 -5.21 62.18 34.70
C THR A 579 -5.85 63.33 33.94
#